data_37767655e92b21e1e5f17e05f4297ea2
#
_entry.id   37767655e92b21e1e5f17e05f4297ea2
#
_cell.length_a   1.000
_cell.length_b   1.000
_cell.length_c   1.000
_cell.angle_alpha   90.00
_cell.angle_beta   90.00
_cell.angle_gamma   90.00
#
_symmetry.space_group_name_H-M   'P 1'
#
loop_
_entity.id
_entity.type
_entity.pdbx_description
1 polymer ?
#
loop_
_entity_poly.entity_id
_entity_poly.type
_entity_poly.pdbx_seq_one_letter_code
_entity_poly.pdbx_strand_id
1 'polypeptide(L)'
;MEALKLKDFLSYRYLSGVQYAPDGSKAAFVVANTNEEESGYERRLWLWDGQLRQLTDLGKEGSFLWEDGDTLLFPADRSAKEKKRREAGEEFTAYYRLSLAGGEALPAFTLPFTAASLKPLGEGKYLAIGSIDAREPFSPFAP
;
A
#
# COMPACT_ATOMS: atom_id res chain seq x y z
N MET A 1 17.60 15.04 31.28
CA MET A 1 16.65 14.35 30.35
C MET A 1 15.29 15.02 30.48
N GLU A 2 14.81 15.57 29.38
CA GLU A 2 13.52 16.23 29.40
C GLU A 2 12.38 15.20 29.45
N ALA A 3 11.34 15.54 30.21
CA ALA A 3 10.16 14.70 30.27
C ALA A 3 9.42 14.73 28.92
N LEU A 4 8.95 13.56 28.47
CA LEU A 4 8.13 13.48 27.28
C LEU A 4 6.80 14.16 27.53
N LYS A 5 6.42 15.05 26.62
CA LYS A 5 5.13 15.73 26.63
C LYS A 5 4.16 15.00 25.69
N LEU A 6 2.86 15.14 25.93
CA LEU A 6 1.85 14.56 25.06
C LEU A 6 2.04 14.97 23.58
N LYS A 7 2.44 16.23 23.37
CA LYS A 7 2.72 16.76 22.04
C LYS A 7 3.87 16.02 21.34
N ASP A 8 4.90 15.63 22.09
CA ASP A 8 6.03 14.88 21.54
C ASP A 8 5.60 13.50 21.09
N PHE A 9 4.66 12.89 21.80
CA PHE A 9 4.08 11.61 21.43
C PHE A 9 3.35 11.67 20.10
N LEU A 10 2.64 12.76 19.84
CA LEU A 10 1.89 12.98 18.62
C LEU A 10 2.78 13.29 17.41
N SER A 11 4.03 13.71 17.65
CA SER A 11 4.99 14.01 16.59
C SER A 11 5.83 12.80 16.18
N TYR A 12 5.72 11.67 16.88
CA TYR A 12 6.50 10.48 16.57
C TYR A 12 6.06 9.83 15.27
N ARG A 13 7.04 9.36 14.52
CA ARG A 13 6.84 8.59 13.31
C ARG A 13 7.23 7.15 13.58
N TYR A 14 6.42 6.23 13.06
CA TYR A 14 6.65 4.81 13.23
C TYR A 14 6.99 4.19 11.88
N LEU A 15 8.05 3.40 11.87
CA LEU A 15 8.51 2.69 10.69
C LEU A 15 8.02 1.24 10.75
N SER A 16 7.51 0.73 9.64
CA SER A 16 7.06 -0.66 9.56
C SER A 16 7.18 -1.19 8.13
N GLY A 17 7.05 -2.51 8.00
CA GLY A 17 6.97 -3.16 6.69
C GLY A 17 8.21 -2.98 5.83
N VAL A 18 9.40 -2.93 6.44
CA VAL A 18 10.65 -2.76 5.68
C VAL A 18 10.85 -3.96 4.76
N GLN A 19 10.99 -3.70 3.45
CA GLN A 19 11.27 -4.71 2.44
C GLN A 19 12.38 -4.22 1.51
N TYR A 20 13.40 -5.06 1.33
CA TYR A 20 14.46 -4.78 0.38
C TYR A 20 14.01 -5.05 -1.04
N ALA A 21 14.53 -4.26 -1.98
CA ALA A 21 14.38 -4.57 -3.40
C ALA A 21 14.97 -5.95 -3.69
N PRO A 22 14.52 -6.63 -4.76
CA PRO A 22 15.03 -7.97 -5.09
C PRO A 22 16.55 -8.07 -5.20
N ASP A 23 17.22 -7.00 -5.62
CA ASP A 23 18.69 -6.96 -5.73
C ASP A 23 19.38 -6.50 -4.43
N GLY A 24 18.63 -6.13 -3.40
CA GLY A 24 19.16 -5.67 -2.13
C GLY A 24 19.73 -4.26 -2.12
N SER A 25 19.66 -3.53 -3.22
CA SER A 25 20.29 -2.21 -3.36
C SER A 25 19.55 -1.08 -2.65
N LYS A 26 18.30 -1.27 -2.34
CA LYS A 26 17.42 -0.25 -1.73
C LYS A 26 16.35 -0.91 -0.90
N ALA A 27 15.70 -0.12 -0.05
CA ALA A 27 14.62 -0.60 0.80
C ALA A 27 13.45 0.36 0.77
N ALA A 28 12.24 -0.19 0.76
CA ALA A 28 11.02 0.59 0.94
C ALA A 28 10.38 0.22 2.27
N PHE A 29 9.61 1.14 2.82
CA PHE A 29 8.97 0.95 4.11
C PHE A 29 7.80 1.90 4.27
N VAL A 30 6.97 1.62 5.26
CA VAL A 30 5.82 2.45 5.61
C VAL A 30 6.20 3.34 6.78
N VAL A 31 5.93 4.63 6.65
CA VAL A 31 6.04 5.59 7.75
C VAL A 31 4.63 5.98 8.18
N ALA A 32 4.29 5.70 9.42
CA ALA A 32 3.04 6.11 10.02
C ALA A 32 3.25 7.29 10.95
N ASN A 33 2.41 8.29 10.88
CA ASN A 33 2.39 9.38 11.84
C ASN A 33 0.95 9.63 12.27
N THR A 34 0.80 10.22 13.46
CA THR A 34 -0.51 10.52 14.01
C THR A 34 -1.15 11.71 13.27
N ASN A 35 -2.45 11.60 13.03
CA ASN A 35 -3.27 12.68 12.52
C ASN A 35 -4.24 13.12 13.62
N GLU A 36 -3.98 14.29 14.21
CA GLU A 36 -4.79 14.83 15.31
C GLU A 36 -6.23 15.14 14.89
N GLU A 37 -6.43 15.58 13.65
CA GLU A 37 -7.75 15.99 13.15
C GLU A 37 -8.69 14.79 12.96
N GLU A 38 -8.16 13.66 12.51
CA GLU A 38 -8.96 12.49 12.21
C GLU A 38 -8.83 11.37 13.27
N SER A 39 -8.12 11.65 14.36
CA SER A 39 -7.89 10.69 15.45
C SER A 39 -7.33 9.34 14.99
N GLY A 40 -6.48 9.37 13.96
CA GLY A 40 -5.93 8.17 13.37
C GLY A 40 -4.48 8.32 12.93
N TYR A 41 -4.04 7.36 12.16
CA TYR A 41 -2.70 7.36 11.59
C TYR A 41 -2.77 7.60 10.09
N GLU A 42 -1.86 8.43 9.61
CA GLU A 42 -1.56 8.55 8.20
C GLU A 42 -0.35 7.68 7.90
N ARG A 43 -0.40 6.93 6.82
CA ARG A 43 0.68 6.04 6.39
C ARG A 43 1.09 6.39 4.99
N ARG A 44 2.42 6.44 4.77
CA ARG A 44 2.98 6.77 3.47
C ARG A 44 4.14 5.84 3.18
N LEU A 45 4.38 5.62 1.89
CA LEU A 45 5.51 4.81 1.45
C LEU A 45 6.75 5.69 1.29
N TRP A 46 7.87 5.19 1.77
CA TRP A 46 9.16 5.85 1.70
C TRP A 46 10.19 4.89 1.12
N LEU A 47 11.25 5.46 0.57
CA LEU A 47 12.36 4.71 -0.04
C LEU A 47 13.68 5.15 0.58
N TRP A 48 14.58 4.20 0.79
CA TRP A 48 15.98 4.45 1.08
C TRP A 48 16.85 3.78 0.01
N ASP A 49 17.62 4.58 -0.69
CA ASP A 49 18.56 4.15 -1.74
C ASP A 49 19.92 4.83 -1.57
N GLY A 50 20.28 5.18 -0.36
CA GLY A 50 21.37 6.07 0.00
C GLY A 50 20.86 7.43 0.45
N GLN A 51 19.62 7.74 0.12
CA GLN A 51 18.89 8.93 0.56
C GLN A 51 17.47 8.54 0.90
N LEU A 52 16.86 9.25 1.84
CA LEU A 52 15.45 9.03 2.21
C LEU A 52 14.55 9.86 1.29
N ARG A 53 13.56 9.19 0.68
CA ARG A 53 12.57 9.83 -0.20
C ARG A 53 11.17 9.37 0.15
N GLN A 54 10.25 10.31 0.26
CA GLN A 54 8.83 9.99 0.36
C GLN A 54 8.28 9.67 -1.04
N LEU A 55 7.57 8.56 -1.17
CA LEU A 55 7.04 8.09 -2.45
C LEU A 55 5.56 8.41 -2.64
N THR A 56 4.77 8.42 -1.58
CA THR A 56 3.33 8.69 -1.65
C THR A 56 2.92 9.76 -0.65
N ASP A 57 1.77 10.38 -0.87
CA ASP A 57 1.33 11.52 -0.04
C ASP A 57 -0.16 11.49 0.36
N LEU A 58 -0.94 10.52 -0.06
CA LEU A 58 -2.36 10.49 0.30
C LEU A 58 -2.61 10.07 1.75
N GLY A 59 -1.64 9.46 2.39
CA GLY A 59 -1.71 9.12 3.81
C GLY A 59 -2.44 7.81 4.12
N LYS A 60 -2.76 7.02 3.12
CA LYS A 60 -3.51 5.76 3.28
C LYS A 60 -2.77 4.53 2.73
N GLU A 61 -1.50 4.66 2.48
CA GLU A 61 -0.67 3.59 1.91
C GLU A 61 -0.04 2.77 3.04
N GLY A 62 -0.78 1.76 3.52
CA GLY A 62 -0.37 0.96 4.69
C GLY A 62 0.40 -0.31 4.37
N SER A 63 0.46 -0.73 3.13
CA SER A 63 1.19 -1.93 2.70
C SER A 63 1.65 -1.78 1.27
N PHE A 64 2.61 -2.60 0.89
CA PHE A 64 3.17 -2.58 -0.47
C PHE A 64 3.92 -3.87 -0.73
N LEU A 65 4.29 -4.07 -1.99
CA LEU A 65 5.20 -5.16 -2.40
C LEU A 65 6.07 -4.67 -3.55
N TRP A 66 7.25 -5.28 -3.70
CA TRP A 66 8.10 -5.04 -4.85
C TRP A 66 7.61 -5.90 -6.02
N GLU A 67 7.29 -5.26 -7.14
CA GLU A 67 6.98 -5.99 -8.39
C GLU A 67 8.27 -6.40 -9.09
N ASP A 68 9.23 -5.48 -9.12
CA ASP A 68 10.60 -5.71 -9.59
C ASP A 68 11.54 -4.73 -8.86
N GLY A 69 12.78 -4.58 -9.31
CA GLY A 69 13.77 -3.72 -8.67
C GLY A 69 13.48 -2.22 -8.74
N ASP A 70 12.52 -1.78 -9.55
CA ASP A 70 12.23 -0.37 -9.79
C ASP A 70 10.75 -0.02 -9.65
N THR A 71 9.92 -0.96 -9.25
CA THR A 71 8.47 -0.77 -9.24
C THR A 71 7.84 -1.36 -7.99
N LEU A 72 6.97 -0.58 -7.34
CA LEU A 72 6.18 -1.02 -6.20
C LEU A 72 4.71 -1.17 -6.61
N LEU A 73 4.04 -2.13 -6.01
CA LEU A 73 2.58 -2.27 -6.05
C LEU A 73 2.03 -2.03 -4.65
N PHE A 74 0.91 -1.34 -4.55
CA PHE A 74 0.23 -1.16 -3.28
C PHE A 74 -1.28 -1.08 -3.46
N PRO A 75 -2.06 -1.60 -2.50
CA PRO A 75 -3.52 -1.49 -2.54
C PRO A 75 -3.97 -0.12 -2.07
N ALA A 76 -4.91 0.48 -2.78
CA ALA A 76 -5.48 1.76 -2.40
C ALA A 76 -6.82 2.01 -3.12
N ASP A 77 -7.64 2.86 -2.55
CA ASP A 77 -8.85 3.38 -3.19
C ASP A 77 -8.60 4.84 -3.56
N ARG A 78 -8.09 5.07 -4.76
CA ARG A 78 -7.66 6.41 -5.17
C ARG A 78 -8.64 7.10 -6.12
N SER A 79 -9.43 6.35 -6.87
CA SER A 79 -10.40 6.90 -7.81
C SER A 79 -11.77 7.10 -7.14
N ALA A 80 -12.55 8.01 -7.70
CA ALA A 80 -13.94 8.23 -7.24
C ALA A 80 -14.79 6.96 -7.41
N LYS A 81 -14.55 6.20 -8.46
CA LYS A 81 -15.23 4.93 -8.73
C LYS A 81 -14.96 3.89 -7.64
N GLU A 82 -13.69 3.75 -7.25
CA GLU A 82 -13.30 2.82 -6.19
C GLU A 82 -13.90 3.23 -4.84
N LYS A 83 -13.89 4.51 -4.53
CA LYS A 83 -14.48 5.03 -3.28
C LYS A 83 -15.98 4.76 -3.24
N LYS A 84 -16.69 4.95 -4.34
CA LYS A 84 -18.12 4.64 -4.42
C LYS A 84 -18.41 3.16 -4.25
N ARG A 85 -17.62 2.28 -4.86
CA ARG A 85 -17.74 0.84 -4.71
C ARG A 85 -17.53 0.42 -3.26
N ARG A 86 -16.55 1.04 -2.59
CA ARG A 86 -16.25 0.77 -1.18
C ARG A 86 -17.40 1.22 -0.28
N GLU A 87 -17.97 2.39 -0.53
CA GLU A 87 -19.13 2.91 0.19
C GLU A 87 -20.38 2.03 -0.01
N ALA A 88 -20.51 1.41 -1.18
CA ALA A 88 -21.59 0.46 -1.47
C ALA A 88 -21.39 -0.92 -0.81
N GLY A 89 -20.29 -1.13 -0.09
CA GLY A 89 -20.02 -2.39 0.59
C GLY A 89 -19.43 -3.48 -0.30
N GLU A 90 -18.97 -3.14 -1.51
CA GLU A 90 -18.34 -4.12 -2.39
C GLU A 90 -16.98 -4.55 -1.86
N GLU A 91 -16.70 -5.84 -1.98
CA GLU A 91 -15.39 -6.40 -1.62
C GLU A 91 -14.50 -6.49 -2.86
N PHE A 92 -13.39 -5.78 -2.84
CA PHE A 92 -12.40 -5.80 -3.92
C PHE A 92 -11.09 -5.23 -3.39
N THR A 93 -10.00 -5.43 -4.15
CA THR A 93 -8.71 -4.81 -3.86
C THR A 93 -8.17 -4.20 -5.14
N ALA A 94 -8.03 -2.89 -5.16
CA ALA A 94 -7.44 -2.16 -6.28
C ALA A 94 -5.96 -1.95 -6.01
N TYR A 95 -5.10 -2.42 -6.91
CA TYR A 95 -3.66 -2.24 -6.82
C TYR A 95 -3.20 -1.14 -7.76
N TYR A 96 -2.28 -0.33 -7.24
CA TYR A 96 -1.63 0.75 -7.99
C TYR A 96 -0.15 0.43 -8.15
N ARG A 97 0.40 0.86 -9.28
CA ARG A 97 1.81 0.67 -9.63
C ARG A 97 2.53 1.99 -9.54
N LEU A 98 3.64 2.01 -8.81
CA LEU A 98 4.47 3.20 -8.65
C LEU A 98 5.89 2.93 -9.15
N SER A 99 6.31 3.70 -10.15
CA SER A 99 7.68 3.64 -10.65
C SER A 99 8.60 4.48 -9.77
N LEU A 100 9.76 3.92 -9.40
CA LEU A 100 10.77 4.68 -8.67
C LEU A 100 11.48 5.74 -9.52
N ALA A 101 11.29 5.70 -10.83
CA ALA A 101 11.82 6.72 -11.75
C ALA A 101 11.08 8.05 -11.62
N GLY A 102 9.93 8.07 -10.99
CA GLY A 102 9.12 9.26 -10.77
C GLY A 102 7.73 9.14 -11.36
N GLY A 103 6.92 10.17 -11.14
CA GLY A 103 5.55 10.22 -11.59
C GLY A 103 4.55 9.72 -10.55
N GLU A 104 3.28 9.78 -10.89
CA GLU A 104 2.20 9.35 -10.02
C GLU A 104 1.99 7.84 -10.12
N ALA A 105 1.41 7.27 -9.06
CA ALA A 105 0.95 5.89 -9.08
C ALA A 105 -0.18 5.73 -10.09
N LEU A 106 -0.13 4.67 -10.88
CA LEU A 106 -1.11 4.37 -11.91
C LEU A 106 -1.89 3.10 -11.56
N PRO A 107 -3.17 3.01 -11.94
CA PRO A 107 -3.92 1.77 -11.75
C PRO A 107 -3.22 0.59 -12.40
N ALA A 108 -3.07 -0.50 -11.65
CA ALA A 108 -2.46 -1.73 -12.16
C ALA A 108 -3.53 -2.77 -12.48
N PHE A 109 -4.23 -3.25 -11.46
CA PHE A 109 -5.32 -4.21 -11.61
C PHE A 109 -6.20 -4.22 -10.36
N THR A 110 -7.37 -4.83 -10.47
CA THR A 110 -8.31 -4.98 -9.36
C THR A 110 -8.66 -6.44 -9.17
N LEU A 111 -8.61 -6.91 -7.93
CA LEU A 111 -9.03 -8.25 -7.56
C LEU A 111 -10.48 -8.22 -7.06
N PRO A 112 -11.31 -9.20 -7.41
CA PRO A 112 -12.72 -9.22 -7.00
C PRO A 112 -12.93 -9.77 -5.58
N PHE A 113 -11.95 -9.58 -4.70
CA PHE A 113 -12.01 -10.00 -3.30
C PHE A 113 -11.04 -9.17 -2.48
N THR A 114 -11.18 -9.22 -1.15
CA THR A 114 -10.23 -8.57 -0.25
C THR A 114 -8.96 -9.39 -0.15
N ALA A 115 -7.85 -8.88 -0.67
CA ALA A 115 -6.58 -9.57 -0.66
C ALA A 115 -5.87 -9.36 0.67
N ALA A 116 -5.40 -10.46 1.28
CA ALA A 116 -4.54 -10.43 2.46
C ALA A 116 -3.08 -10.29 2.06
N SER A 117 -2.67 -10.90 0.95
CA SER A 117 -1.32 -10.75 0.42
C SER A 117 -1.31 -10.96 -1.10
N LEU A 118 -0.28 -10.43 -1.73
CA LEU A 118 -0.05 -10.57 -3.16
C LEU A 118 1.45 -10.78 -3.37
N LYS A 119 1.80 -11.75 -4.22
CA LYS A 119 3.19 -12.05 -4.51
C LYS A 119 3.40 -12.15 -6.02
N PRO A 120 4.30 -11.36 -6.62
CA PRO A 120 4.60 -11.51 -8.04
C PRO A 120 5.40 -12.79 -8.29
N LEU A 121 5.05 -13.51 -9.34
CA LEU A 121 5.72 -14.74 -9.76
C LEU A 121 6.56 -14.52 -11.03
N GLY A 122 6.56 -13.29 -11.56
CA GLY A 122 7.19 -12.98 -12.83
C GLY A 122 6.25 -13.20 -14.03
N GLU A 123 6.63 -12.66 -15.18
CA GLU A 123 5.87 -12.81 -16.45
C GLU A 123 4.40 -12.37 -16.34
N GLY A 124 4.13 -11.33 -15.52
CA GLY A 124 2.77 -10.84 -15.34
C GLY A 124 1.87 -11.72 -14.50
N LYS A 125 2.43 -12.70 -13.81
CA LYS A 125 1.68 -13.63 -12.96
C LYS A 125 1.82 -13.27 -11.50
N TYR A 126 0.75 -13.48 -10.73
CA TYR A 126 0.71 -13.16 -9.30
C TYR A 126 0.03 -14.28 -8.53
N LEU A 127 0.49 -14.48 -7.30
CA LEU A 127 -0.21 -15.33 -6.32
C LEU A 127 -0.90 -14.41 -5.33
N ALA A 128 -2.22 -14.49 -5.25
CA ALA A 128 -3.01 -13.69 -4.32
C ALA A 128 -3.67 -14.60 -3.29
N ILE A 129 -3.66 -14.15 -2.04
CA ILE A 129 -4.35 -14.82 -0.93
C ILE A 129 -5.38 -13.83 -0.40
N GLY A 130 -6.62 -14.28 -0.26
CA GLY A 130 -7.70 -13.43 0.22
C GLY A 130 -8.89 -14.23 0.73
N SER A 131 -9.91 -13.49 1.17
CA SER A 131 -11.15 -14.06 1.67
C SER A 131 -12.26 -13.82 0.65
N ILE A 132 -13.05 -14.85 0.40
CA ILE A 132 -14.26 -14.77 -0.43
C ILE A 132 -15.45 -15.27 0.39
N ASP A 133 -16.61 -14.66 0.15
CA ASP A 133 -17.85 -15.16 0.74
C ASP A 133 -18.24 -16.46 0.01
N ALA A 134 -18.23 -17.58 0.74
CA ALA A 134 -18.54 -18.89 0.19
C ALA A 134 -19.99 -19.02 -0.28
N ARG A 135 -20.85 -18.06 0.08
CA ARG A 135 -22.25 -18.04 -0.35
C ARG A 135 -22.43 -17.47 -1.75
N GLU A 136 -21.44 -16.77 -2.27
CA GLU A 136 -21.45 -16.21 -3.62
C GLU A 136 -20.51 -17.00 -4.52
N PRO A 137 -20.94 -17.34 -5.74
CA PRO A 137 -20.07 -18.07 -6.66
C PRO A 137 -18.92 -17.18 -7.09
N PHE A 138 -17.70 -17.63 -6.83
CA PHE A 138 -16.48 -16.95 -7.27
C PHE A 138 -16.05 -17.50 -8.62
N SER A 139 -15.86 -16.60 -9.59
CA SER A 139 -15.29 -16.96 -10.88
C SER A 139 -14.02 -16.13 -11.12
N PRO A 140 -12.85 -16.77 -11.14
CA PRO A 140 -11.61 -16.05 -11.42
C PRO A 140 -11.51 -15.54 -12.86
N PHE A 141 -12.40 -15.98 -13.72
CA PHE A 141 -12.45 -15.61 -15.14
C PHE A 141 -13.59 -14.66 -15.47
N ALA A 142 -14.34 -14.19 -14.48
CA ALA A 142 -15.40 -13.22 -14.70
C ALA A 142 -14.81 -11.88 -15.13
N PRO A 143 -15.34 -11.23 -16.16
CA PRO A 143 -14.83 -9.93 -16.62
C PRO A 143 -15.10 -8.81 -15.61
#